data_abc0849b9d4ddf9b7a7519954dadee35
#
_entry.id   abc0849b9d4ddf9b7a7519954dadee35
#
_cell.length_a   1.000
_cell.length_b   1.000
_cell.length_c   1.000
_cell.angle_alpha   90.00
_cell.angle_beta   90.00
_cell.angle_gamma   90.00
#
_symmetry.space_group_name_H-M   'P 1'
#
loop_
_entity.id
_entity.type
_entity.pdbx_description
1 polymer ?
#
loop_
_entity_poly.entity_id
_entity_poly.type
_entity_poly.pdbx_seq_one_letter_code
_entity_poly.pdbx_strand_id
1 'polypeptide(L)'
;MHPIIKVLLKRIAMGENLTLETPELTDTQYKEIYERWFPEKIQGIEPANYILNNGWNKPRDIVRLIYSAQNSIKADATVFSQSVFDAIKKKYSLESLSEIKEELRALYSSEDIEIIINCFTGYKTMFSLTKLRERIQDLFPDTILHRHLNRVLTDLYRLGFIGNYLPVSDTYRWQHRGDEGIILSDEWRIMLHHALHGALSVGIKQDIGIKRTESLETGDAVNVVVTKIYPKFALAEINLYGKKLAGNIHISQICDEFVYNIEDKLAIGEEYRAIVIGYDTYHKCWKLTLKLSDSADEYL
;
A
#
# COMPACT_ATOMS: atom_id res chain seq x y z
N MET A 1 -2.99 -9.41 20.78
CA MET A 1 -2.87 -7.95 20.50
C MET A 1 -1.40 -7.56 20.49
N HIS A 2 -0.97 -6.75 19.52
CA HIS A 2 0.43 -6.31 19.36
C HIS A 2 0.91 -5.49 20.57
N PRO A 3 2.18 -5.67 21.06
CA PRO A 3 2.66 -4.98 22.26
C PRO A 3 2.54 -3.45 22.22
N ILE A 4 2.84 -2.83 21.07
CA ILE A 4 2.73 -1.37 20.92
C ILE A 4 1.29 -0.89 21.05
N ILE A 5 0.31 -1.66 20.56
CA ILE A 5 -1.11 -1.34 20.71
C ILE A 5 -1.52 -1.45 22.18
N LYS A 6 -1.00 -2.43 22.92
CA LYS A 6 -1.22 -2.50 24.39
C LYS A 6 -0.70 -1.26 25.11
N VAL A 7 0.48 -0.73 24.71
CA VAL A 7 1.02 0.52 25.27
C VAL A 7 0.11 1.72 24.95
N LEU A 8 -0.41 1.81 23.72
CA LEU A 8 -1.37 2.84 23.34
C LEU A 8 -2.64 2.78 24.22
N LEU A 9 -3.23 1.59 24.38
CA LEU A 9 -4.44 1.41 25.18
C LEU A 9 -4.23 1.71 26.66
N LYS A 10 -3.04 1.40 27.22
CA LYS A 10 -2.68 1.85 28.57
C LYS A 10 -2.69 3.37 28.69
N ARG A 11 -2.15 4.09 27.71
CA ARG A 11 -2.18 5.57 27.70
C ARG A 11 -3.59 6.14 27.60
N ILE A 12 -4.46 5.50 26.81
CA ILE A 12 -5.89 5.86 26.76
C ILE A 12 -6.53 5.67 28.12
N ALA A 13 -6.31 4.51 28.77
CA ALA A 13 -6.85 4.22 30.10
C ALA A 13 -6.34 5.23 31.17
N MET A 14 -5.07 5.64 31.10
CA MET A 14 -4.52 6.71 31.97
C MET A 14 -5.27 8.01 31.78
N GLY A 15 -5.53 8.40 30.53
CA GLY A 15 -6.28 9.61 30.19
C GLY A 15 -7.74 9.56 30.68
N GLU A 16 -8.41 8.42 30.53
CA GLU A 16 -9.79 8.21 31.03
C GLU A 16 -9.88 8.35 32.56
N ASN A 17 -8.90 7.82 33.27
CA ASN A 17 -8.87 7.83 34.72
C ASN A 17 -8.17 9.06 35.33
N LEU A 18 -7.68 9.97 34.49
CA LEU A 18 -6.92 11.15 34.91
C LEU A 18 -5.76 10.81 35.85
N THR A 19 -5.11 9.66 35.66
CA THR A 19 -3.98 9.19 36.46
C THR A 19 -2.67 9.25 35.65
N LEU A 20 -1.54 9.47 36.34
CA LEU A 20 -0.20 9.39 35.77
C LEU A 20 0.39 7.96 35.89
N GLU A 21 -0.22 7.10 36.67
CA GLU A 21 0.22 5.72 36.85
C GLU A 21 -0.19 4.85 35.68
N THR A 22 0.72 4.02 35.19
CA THR A 22 0.43 3.08 34.11
C THR A 22 -0.40 1.91 34.66
N PRO A 23 -1.67 1.74 34.26
CA PRO A 23 -2.51 0.69 34.81
C PRO A 23 -2.02 -0.70 34.39
N GLU A 24 -2.16 -1.67 35.29
CA GLU A 24 -2.10 -3.08 34.93
C GLU A 24 -3.47 -3.50 34.38
N LEU A 25 -3.53 -3.74 33.06
CA LEU A 25 -4.77 -4.13 32.40
C LEU A 25 -4.76 -5.63 32.08
N THR A 26 -5.89 -6.28 32.32
CA THR A 26 -6.15 -7.63 31.84
C THR A 26 -6.42 -7.64 30.34
N ASP A 27 -6.31 -8.81 29.69
CA ASP A 27 -6.61 -8.92 28.24
C ASP A 27 -8.07 -8.54 27.94
N THR A 28 -9.02 -8.80 28.84
CA THR A 28 -10.42 -8.37 28.70
C THR A 28 -10.54 -6.84 28.69
N GLN A 29 -9.86 -6.16 29.63
CA GLN A 29 -9.88 -4.69 29.69
C GLN A 29 -9.22 -4.05 28.46
N TYR A 30 -8.13 -4.63 27.93
CA TYR A 30 -7.56 -4.18 26.66
C TYR A 30 -8.58 -4.24 25.52
N LYS A 31 -9.32 -5.35 25.44
CA LYS A 31 -10.36 -5.53 24.42
C LYS A 31 -11.50 -4.52 24.57
N GLU A 32 -12.00 -4.31 25.79
CA GLU A 32 -13.05 -3.34 26.08
C GLU A 32 -12.66 -1.90 25.73
N ILE A 33 -11.42 -1.47 26.06
CA ILE A 33 -10.91 -0.15 25.71
C ILE A 33 -10.78 -0.02 24.19
N TYR A 34 -10.25 -1.06 23.53
CA TYR A 34 -10.09 -1.07 22.10
C TYR A 34 -11.43 -0.93 21.37
N GLU A 35 -12.43 -1.75 21.70
CA GLU A 35 -13.76 -1.74 21.11
C GLU A 35 -14.53 -0.43 21.38
N ARG A 36 -14.23 0.24 22.49
CA ARG A 36 -14.83 1.53 22.83
C ARG A 36 -14.25 2.70 22.02
N TRP A 37 -12.94 2.68 21.77
CA TRP A 37 -12.24 3.81 21.14
C TRP A 37 -12.05 3.68 19.64
N PHE A 38 -12.08 2.47 19.10
CA PHE A 38 -11.87 2.23 17.69
C PHE A 38 -13.08 1.57 17.04
N PRO A 39 -13.39 1.89 15.77
CA PRO A 39 -14.41 1.20 15.00
C PRO A 39 -13.95 -0.23 14.65
N GLU A 40 -14.85 -1.04 14.11
CA GLU A 40 -14.51 -2.38 13.63
C GLU A 40 -13.43 -2.34 12.54
N LYS A 41 -13.54 -1.38 11.60
CA LYS A 41 -12.58 -1.20 10.49
C LYS A 41 -12.29 0.28 10.23
N ILE A 42 -11.05 0.56 9.79
CA ILE A 42 -10.60 1.84 9.26
C ILE A 42 -10.06 1.57 7.85
N GLN A 43 -10.67 2.14 6.81
CA GLN A 43 -10.34 1.90 5.41
C GLN A 43 -10.36 0.39 5.03
N GLY A 44 -11.30 -0.37 5.59
CA GLY A 44 -11.45 -1.81 5.33
C GLY A 44 -10.59 -2.72 6.20
N ILE A 45 -9.57 -2.20 6.89
CA ILE A 45 -8.65 -2.98 7.74
C ILE A 45 -8.91 -2.79 9.24
N GLU A 46 -8.47 -3.77 10.03
CA GLU A 46 -8.50 -3.69 11.48
C GLU A 46 -7.71 -2.47 11.97
N PRO A 47 -8.25 -1.64 12.90
CA PRO A 47 -7.60 -0.41 13.36
C PRO A 47 -6.17 -0.60 13.88
N ALA A 48 -5.87 -1.70 14.56
CA ALA A 48 -4.51 -2.00 15.02
C ALA A 48 -3.54 -2.12 13.83
N ASN A 49 -3.92 -2.85 12.78
CA ASN A 49 -3.12 -3.00 11.57
C ASN A 49 -2.98 -1.67 10.82
N TYR A 50 -4.08 -0.89 10.72
CA TYR A 50 -4.03 0.45 10.14
C TYR A 50 -3.00 1.35 10.86
N ILE A 51 -3.04 1.39 12.19
CA ILE A 51 -2.13 2.19 13.01
C ILE A 51 -0.68 1.72 12.84
N LEU A 52 -0.44 0.42 12.93
CA LEU A 52 0.90 -0.16 12.79
C LEU A 52 1.48 0.11 11.39
N ASN A 53 0.69 -0.10 10.35
CA ASN A 53 1.12 0.11 8.96
C ASN A 53 1.44 1.59 8.66
N ASN A 54 0.70 2.54 9.22
CA ASN A 54 0.98 3.96 9.05
C ASN A 54 2.07 4.51 9.97
N GLY A 55 2.44 3.79 11.04
CA GLY A 55 3.43 4.21 12.04
C GLY A 55 4.78 3.51 11.91
N TRP A 56 5.15 2.90 10.78
CA TRP A 56 6.40 2.13 10.60
C TRP A 56 6.68 1.12 11.72
N ASN A 57 5.65 0.62 12.41
CA ASN A 57 5.78 -0.17 13.64
C ASN A 57 6.69 0.50 14.71
N LYS A 58 6.91 1.82 14.63
CA LYS A 58 7.71 2.60 15.58
C LYS A 58 6.81 3.27 16.61
N PRO A 59 7.07 3.13 17.92
CA PRO A 59 6.23 3.72 18.97
C PRO A 59 6.05 5.23 18.81
N ARG A 60 7.10 5.97 18.43
CA ARG A 60 7.06 7.43 18.23
C ARG A 60 6.06 7.82 17.14
N ASP A 61 6.10 7.14 16.01
CA ASP A 61 5.26 7.47 14.85
C ASP A 61 3.80 7.11 15.09
N ILE A 62 3.56 6.01 15.81
CA ILE A 62 2.22 5.61 16.26
C ILE A 62 1.64 6.64 17.23
N VAL A 63 2.43 7.10 18.22
CA VAL A 63 1.98 8.15 19.13
C VAL A 63 1.68 9.44 18.39
N ARG A 64 2.51 9.85 17.42
CA ARG A 64 2.27 11.02 16.57
C ARG A 64 0.99 10.89 15.74
N LEU A 65 0.75 9.72 15.14
CA LEU A 65 -0.48 9.45 14.38
C LEU A 65 -1.72 9.60 15.26
N ILE A 66 -1.72 8.96 16.43
CA ILE A 66 -2.85 9.00 17.36
C ILE A 66 -3.04 10.40 17.97
N TYR A 67 -1.96 11.11 18.31
CA TYR A 67 -2.02 12.47 18.79
C TYR A 67 -2.62 13.43 17.74
N SER A 68 -2.21 13.28 16.48
CA SER A 68 -2.79 14.03 15.37
C SER A 68 -4.28 13.73 15.19
N ALA A 69 -4.66 12.45 15.30
CA ALA A 69 -6.05 12.01 15.25
C ALA A 69 -6.87 12.60 16.42
N GLN A 70 -6.35 12.53 17.64
CA GLN A 70 -6.99 13.08 18.83
C GLN A 70 -7.30 14.56 18.67
N ASN A 71 -6.36 15.35 18.17
CA ASN A 71 -6.55 16.80 17.94
C ASN A 71 -7.56 17.11 16.83
N SER A 72 -7.98 16.13 16.04
CA SER A 72 -8.99 16.27 14.99
C SER A 72 -10.35 15.72 15.38
N ILE A 73 -10.46 15.08 16.54
CA ILE A 73 -11.74 14.62 17.10
C ILE A 73 -12.55 15.84 17.51
N LYS A 74 -13.79 15.95 17.03
CA LYS A 74 -14.74 16.97 17.49
C LYS A 74 -15.13 16.71 18.95
N ALA A 75 -15.46 17.76 19.68
CA ALA A 75 -15.78 17.66 21.11
C ALA A 75 -16.91 16.68 21.46
N ASP A 76 -17.76 16.37 20.50
CA ASP A 76 -18.91 15.45 20.61
C ASP A 76 -18.60 14.01 20.13
N ALA A 77 -17.42 13.78 19.56
CA ALA A 77 -17.01 12.48 19.06
C ALA A 77 -16.19 11.72 20.11
N THR A 78 -16.50 10.45 20.31
CA THR A 78 -15.87 9.61 21.35
C THR A 78 -14.95 8.53 20.78
N VAL A 79 -14.82 8.40 19.44
CA VAL A 79 -14.09 7.32 18.81
C VAL A 79 -13.13 7.81 17.73
N PHE A 80 -12.03 7.09 17.55
CA PHE A 80 -11.09 7.25 16.43
C PHE A 80 -11.69 6.67 15.15
N SER A 81 -12.67 7.38 14.59
CA SER A 81 -13.38 6.94 13.38
C SER A 81 -12.53 7.09 12.11
N GLN A 82 -12.95 6.45 11.02
CA GLN A 82 -12.32 6.63 9.70
C GLN A 82 -12.23 8.11 9.30
N SER A 83 -13.30 8.90 9.51
CA SER A 83 -13.30 10.33 9.17
C SER A 83 -12.25 11.14 9.91
N VAL A 84 -11.90 10.76 11.15
CA VAL A 84 -10.83 11.38 11.93
C VAL A 84 -9.48 11.11 11.28
N PHE A 85 -9.21 9.87 10.90
CA PHE A 85 -7.95 9.52 10.21
C PHE A 85 -7.87 10.12 8.81
N ASP A 86 -8.96 10.18 8.08
CA ASP A 86 -9.00 10.84 6.76
C ASP A 86 -8.70 12.35 6.86
N ALA A 87 -9.21 13.01 7.90
CA ALA A 87 -8.96 14.43 8.13
C ALA A 87 -7.49 14.76 8.39
N ILE A 88 -6.76 13.87 9.06
CA ILE A 88 -5.33 14.09 9.38
C ILE A 88 -4.38 13.54 8.32
N LYS A 89 -4.85 12.69 7.41
CA LYS A 89 -4.02 11.92 6.47
C LYS A 89 -2.99 12.79 5.74
N LYS A 90 -3.41 13.93 5.17
CA LYS A 90 -2.51 14.81 4.43
C LYS A 90 -1.47 15.46 5.33
N LYS A 91 -1.87 15.98 6.49
CA LYS A 91 -0.97 16.63 7.45
C LYS A 91 0.07 15.63 7.98
N TYR A 92 -0.39 14.47 8.45
CA TYR A 92 0.47 13.40 8.94
C TYR A 92 1.48 12.93 7.89
N SER A 93 1.04 12.81 6.64
CA SER A 93 1.89 12.43 5.51
C SER A 93 2.98 13.47 5.23
N LEU A 94 2.66 14.77 5.27
CA LEU A 94 3.64 15.85 5.09
C LEU A 94 4.68 15.86 6.22
N GLU A 95 4.26 15.71 7.46
CA GLU A 95 5.14 15.62 8.63
C GLU A 95 6.06 14.40 8.52
N SER A 96 5.52 13.25 8.11
CA SER A 96 6.28 12.02 7.90
C SER A 96 7.33 12.16 6.80
N LEU A 97 6.99 12.81 5.69
CA LEU A 97 7.94 13.11 4.62
C LEU A 97 9.03 14.08 5.09
N SER A 98 8.68 15.07 5.91
CA SER A 98 9.66 16.01 6.48
C SER A 98 10.69 15.30 7.33
N GLU A 99 10.29 14.37 8.19
CA GLU A 99 11.22 13.57 9.01
C GLU A 99 12.15 12.73 8.15
N ILE A 100 11.63 12.07 7.10
CA ILE A 100 12.46 11.31 6.17
C ILE A 100 13.45 12.21 5.43
N LYS A 101 13.04 13.43 5.02
CA LYS A 101 13.95 14.41 4.42
C LYS A 101 15.09 14.78 5.39
N GLU A 102 14.82 14.96 6.69
CA GLU A 102 15.87 15.20 7.69
C GLU A 102 16.85 14.02 7.80
N GLU A 103 16.34 12.79 7.81
CA GLU A 103 17.20 11.60 7.83
C GLU A 103 18.05 11.49 6.53
N LEU A 104 17.48 11.84 5.37
CA LEU A 104 18.21 11.85 4.09
C LEU A 104 19.32 12.92 4.05
N ARG A 105 19.22 14.03 4.78
CA ARG A 105 20.26 15.07 4.85
C ARG A 105 21.60 14.57 5.38
N ALA A 106 21.60 13.47 6.12
CA ALA A 106 22.85 12.83 6.55
C ALA A 106 23.58 12.12 5.38
N LEU A 107 22.89 11.86 4.27
CA LEU A 107 23.39 11.05 3.15
C LEU A 107 23.50 11.82 1.83
N TYR A 108 22.69 12.86 1.65
CA TYR A 108 22.49 13.55 0.38
C TYR A 108 22.43 15.06 0.55
N SER A 109 22.78 15.80 -0.51
CA SER A 109 22.57 17.24 -0.58
C SER A 109 21.07 17.59 -0.62
N SER A 110 20.71 18.83 -0.26
CA SER A 110 19.32 19.28 -0.34
C SER A 110 18.75 19.20 -1.76
N GLU A 111 19.59 19.46 -2.77
CA GLU A 111 19.23 19.35 -4.19
C GLU A 111 18.93 17.90 -4.58
N ASP A 112 19.82 16.97 -4.22
CA ASP A 112 19.60 15.54 -4.47
C ASP A 112 18.34 15.01 -3.78
N ILE A 113 18.06 15.46 -2.55
CA ILE A 113 16.85 15.08 -1.81
C ILE A 113 15.59 15.53 -2.57
N GLU A 114 15.55 16.77 -3.06
CA GLU A 114 14.40 17.25 -3.84
C GLU A 114 14.25 16.47 -5.17
N ILE A 115 15.34 16.12 -5.84
CA ILE A 115 15.32 15.26 -7.03
C ILE A 115 14.74 13.87 -6.68
N ILE A 116 15.20 13.26 -5.59
CA ILE A 116 14.71 11.95 -5.13
C ILE A 116 13.20 12.02 -4.85
N ILE A 117 12.74 13.00 -4.08
CA ILE A 117 11.32 13.15 -3.74
C ILE A 117 10.47 13.42 -4.98
N ASN A 118 10.92 14.30 -5.89
CA ASN A 118 10.21 14.62 -7.12
C ASN A 118 10.06 13.40 -8.05
N CYS A 119 11.04 12.48 -8.04
CA CYS A 119 10.94 11.24 -8.80
C CYS A 119 9.72 10.39 -8.40
N PHE A 120 9.34 10.40 -7.14
CA PHE A 120 8.18 9.64 -6.65
C PHE A 120 6.89 10.46 -6.56
N THR A 121 6.98 11.79 -6.58
CA THR A 121 5.79 12.66 -6.52
C THR A 121 4.92 12.49 -7.77
N GLY A 122 3.63 12.23 -7.57
CA GLY A 122 2.67 11.99 -8.64
C GLY A 122 2.90 10.68 -9.42
N TYR A 123 3.79 9.82 -8.94
CA TYR A 123 4.05 8.52 -9.56
C TYR A 123 3.09 7.45 -9.03
N LYS A 124 3.35 6.18 -9.29
CA LYS A 124 2.54 5.04 -8.80
C LYS A 124 2.90 4.72 -7.35
N THR A 125 1.95 4.17 -6.59
CA THR A 125 2.21 3.63 -5.25
C THR A 125 3.07 2.37 -5.28
N MET A 126 3.00 1.62 -6.39
CA MET A 126 3.74 0.37 -6.61
C MET A 126 4.19 0.30 -8.08
N PHE A 127 5.43 -0.14 -8.34
CA PHE A 127 6.02 -0.15 -9.67
C PHE A 127 7.20 -1.15 -9.76
N SER A 128 7.56 -1.56 -10.99
CA SER A 128 8.75 -2.39 -11.24
C SER A 128 10.02 -1.55 -11.29
N LEU A 129 11.17 -2.20 -11.05
CA LEU A 129 12.48 -1.56 -11.16
C LEU A 129 12.73 -1.03 -12.59
N THR A 130 12.36 -1.82 -13.61
CA THR A 130 12.48 -1.42 -15.03
C THR A 130 11.69 -0.13 -15.30
N LYS A 131 10.44 -0.02 -14.84
CA LYS A 131 9.64 1.19 -15.05
C LYS A 131 10.17 2.40 -14.29
N LEU A 132 10.77 2.20 -13.14
CA LEU A 132 11.45 3.28 -12.45
C LEU A 132 12.70 3.76 -13.22
N ARG A 133 13.48 2.83 -13.78
CA ARG A 133 14.64 3.17 -14.61
C ARG A 133 14.26 3.96 -15.86
N GLU A 134 13.22 3.52 -16.58
CA GLU A 134 12.67 4.25 -17.73
C GLU A 134 12.28 5.68 -17.33
N ARG A 135 11.52 5.85 -16.24
CA ARG A 135 11.13 7.16 -15.73
C ARG A 135 12.33 8.05 -15.38
N ILE A 136 13.35 7.47 -14.76
CA ILE A 136 14.57 8.23 -14.39
C ILE A 136 15.34 8.66 -15.64
N GLN A 137 15.47 7.79 -16.63
CA GLN A 137 16.13 8.10 -17.87
C GLN A 137 15.43 9.25 -18.62
N ASP A 138 14.09 9.25 -18.61
CA ASP A 138 13.29 10.24 -19.34
C ASP A 138 13.20 11.60 -18.63
N LEU A 139 13.07 11.61 -17.30
CA LEU A 139 12.73 12.81 -16.52
C LEU A 139 13.87 13.33 -15.62
N PHE A 140 14.84 12.47 -15.29
CA PHE A 140 15.91 12.79 -14.34
C PHE A 140 17.30 12.37 -14.86
N PRO A 141 17.64 12.67 -16.16
CA PRO A 141 18.95 12.35 -16.69
C PRO A 141 20.03 13.12 -15.92
N ASP A 142 21.24 12.54 -15.85
CA ASP A 142 22.43 13.13 -15.22
C ASP A 142 22.31 13.48 -13.71
N THR A 143 21.24 13.02 -13.05
CA THR A 143 21.02 13.20 -11.60
C THR A 143 21.67 12.07 -10.79
N ILE A 144 21.63 12.19 -9.44
CA ILE A 144 22.02 11.13 -8.52
C ILE A 144 21.23 9.84 -8.73
N LEU A 145 19.96 9.95 -9.09
CA LEU A 145 19.11 8.79 -9.40
C LEU A 145 19.63 8.02 -10.61
N HIS A 146 20.01 8.73 -11.67
CA HIS A 146 20.54 8.10 -12.88
C HIS A 146 21.89 7.43 -12.61
N ARG A 147 22.78 8.09 -11.86
CA ARG A 147 24.14 7.61 -11.60
C ARG A 147 24.23 6.53 -10.51
N HIS A 148 23.39 6.60 -9.47
CA HIS A 148 23.51 5.79 -8.26
C HIS A 148 22.19 5.19 -7.76
N LEU A 149 21.28 4.81 -8.68
CA LEU A 149 19.92 4.34 -8.33
C LEU A 149 19.91 3.25 -7.26
N ASN A 150 20.70 2.21 -7.42
CA ASN A 150 20.70 1.07 -6.48
C ASN A 150 21.06 1.50 -5.06
N ARG A 151 22.01 2.45 -4.91
CA ARG A 151 22.37 3.01 -3.60
C ARG A 151 21.20 3.81 -3.03
N VAL A 152 20.62 4.71 -3.83
CA VAL A 152 19.48 5.54 -3.40
C VAL A 152 18.31 4.65 -2.96
N LEU A 153 17.95 3.63 -3.74
CA LEU A 153 16.89 2.70 -3.36
C LEU A 153 17.21 1.92 -2.07
N THR A 154 18.48 1.53 -1.86
CA THR A 154 18.91 0.88 -0.62
C THR A 154 18.73 1.80 0.58
N ASP A 155 19.11 3.07 0.46
CA ASP A 155 18.97 4.04 1.55
C ASP A 155 17.49 4.38 1.81
N LEU A 156 16.67 4.54 0.77
CA LEU A 156 15.22 4.73 0.90
C LEU A 156 14.53 3.53 1.58
N TYR A 157 14.98 2.31 1.28
CA TYR A 157 14.46 1.11 1.93
C TYR A 157 14.83 1.08 3.42
N ARG A 158 16.07 1.43 3.78
CA ARG A 158 16.52 1.51 5.18
C ARG A 158 15.73 2.52 6.00
N LEU A 159 15.31 3.63 5.38
CA LEU A 159 14.48 4.63 6.02
C LEU A 159 12.99 4.23 6.09
N GLY A 160 12.60 3.17 5.36
CA GLY A 160 11.22 2.74 5.26
C GLY A 160 10.37 3.63 4.34
N PHE A 161 11.00 4.41 3.46
CA PHE A 161 10.30 5.18 2.42
C PHE A 161 9.68 4.24 1.38
N ILE A 162 10.41 3.18 1.03
CA ILE A 162 9.97 2.13 0.12
C ILE A 162 10.09 0.75 0.77
N GLY A 163 9.31 -0.20 0.26
CA GLY A 163 9.37 -1.62 0.55
C GLY A 163 9.36 -2.46 -0.72
N ASN A 164 9.33 -3.77 -0.56
CA ASN A 164 9.15 -4.71 -1.67
C ASN A 164 7.85 -5.50 -1.52
N TYR A 165 7.29 -5.87 -2.65
CA TYR A 165 6.14 -6.76 -2.78
C TYR A 165 6.37 -7.79 -3.87
N LEU A 166 6.16 -9.07 -3.54
CA LEU A 166 6.22 -10.19 -4.50
C LEU A 166 4.80 -10.66 -4.81
N PRO A 167 4.26 -10.35 -6.01
CA PRO A 167 2.87 -10.64 -6.36
C PRO A 167 2.51 -12.13 -6.36
N VAL A 168 3.48 -12.99 -6.74
CA VAL A 168 3.26 -14.44 -6.88
C VAL A 168 2.92 -15.12 -5.56
N SER A 169 3.48 -14.63 -4.45
CA SER A 169 3.30 -15.20 -3.10
C SER A 169 2.68 -14.22 -2.11
N ASP A 170 2.22 -13.07 -2.57
CA ASP A 170 1.69 -12.00 -1.72
C ASP A 170 2.62 -11.65 -0.54
N THR A 171 3.93 -11.58 -0.82
CA THR A 171 4.94 -11.38 0.22
C THR A 171 5.39 -9.94 0.24
N TYR A 172 5.26 -9.30 1.41
CA TYR A 172 5.69 -7.93 1.67
C TYR A 172 6.99 -7.93 2.47
N ARG A 173 7.94 -7.07 2.10
CA ARG A 173 9.20 -6.88 2.82
C ARG A 173 9.40 -5.41 3.16
N TRP A 174 9.72 -5.17 4.43
CA TRP A 174 9.97 -3.84 4.96
C TRP A 174 11.12 -3.85 5.98
N GLN A 175 12.03 -2.89 5.90
CA GLN A 175 13.12 -2.76 6.87
C GLN A 175 12.61 -2.70 8.33
N HIS A 176 11.54 -1.96 8.59
CA HIS A 176 10.96 -1.82 9.92
C HIS A 176 10.24 -3.08 10.45
N ARG A 177 10.09 -4.11 9.61
CA ARG A 177 9.61 -5.45 10.00
C ARG A 177 10.73 -6.45 10.20
N GLY A 178 12.00 -6.01 10.06
CA GLY A 178 13.17 -6.86 10.21
C GLY A 178 13.67 -7.50 8.91
N ASP A 179 13.10 -7.16 7.77
CA ASP A 179 13.56 -7.67 6.48
C ASP A 179 14.83 -6.93 6.04
N GLU A 180 15.95 -7.63 5.97
CA GLU A 180 17.23 -7.05 5.57
C GLU A 180 17.31 -6.87 4.06
N GLY A 181 17.60 -5.63 3.65
CA GLY A 181 17.92 -5.26 2.28
C GLY A 181 16.74 -5.28 1.31
N ILE A 182 16.76 -4.35 0.38
CA ILE A 182 15.84 -4.28 -0.74
C ILE A 182 16.20 -5.31 -1.81
N ILE A 183 15.22 -5.95 -2.42
CA ILE A 183 15.40 -6.82 -3.58
C ILE A 183 15.15 -6.03 -4.86
N LEU A 184 16.20 -5.89 -5.67
CA LEU A 184 16.20 -5.12 -6.92
C LEU A 184 16.09 -6.07 -8.14
N SER A 185 14.94 -6.71 -8.30
CA SER A 185 14.60 -7.53 -9.47
C SER A 185 13.21 -7.18 -9.97
N ASP A 186 12.91 -7.47 -11.24
CA ASP A 186 11.61 -7.16 -11.83
C ASP A 186 10.47 -8.10 -11.37
N GLU A 187 10.79 -9.21 -10.69
CA GLU A 187 9.82 -10.07 -10.03
C GLU A 187 9.22 -9.39 -8.81
N TRP A 188 10.02 -8.56 -8.13
CA TRP A 188 9.63 -7.80 -6.97
C TRP A 188 9.20 -6.39 -7.36
N ARG A 189 8.03 -5.98 -6.88
CA ARG A 189 7.60 -4.59 -6.98
C ARG A 189 8.25 -3.76 -5.89
N ILE A 190 8.55 -2.53 -6.21
CA ILE A 190 8.90 -1.48 -5.24
C ILE A 190 7.60 -0.78 -4.89
N MET A 191 7.33 -0.58 -3.61
CA MET A 191 6.13 0.07 -3.12
C MET A 191 6.47 1.23 -2.20
N LEU A 192 5.70 2.32 -2.29
CA LEU A 192 5.83 3.46 -1.40
C LEU A 192 5.11 3.20 -0.08
N HIS A 193 5.68 3.70 1.02
CA HIS A 193 5.04 3.56 2.32
C HIS A 193 3.72 4.35 2.38
N HIS A 194 2.66 3.75 2.95
CA HIS A 194 1.31 4.31 2.98
C HIS A 194 1.24 5.71 3.58
N ALA A 195 1.98 5.94 4.67
CA ALA A 195 2.03 7.23 5.34
C ALA A 195 2.55 8.37 4.44
N LEU A 196 3.21 8.07 3.32
CA LEU A 196 3.78 9.05 2.40
C LEU A 196 2.87 9.37 1.21
N HIS A 197 1.81 8.58 0.99
CA HIS A 197 0.95 8.73 -0.19
C HIS A 197 0.35 10.13 -0.32
N GLY A 198 -0.11 10.72 0.77
CA GLY A 198 -0.69 12.06 0.76
C GLY A 198 0.31 13.16 0.42
N ALA A 199 1.54 13.08 0.95
CA ALA A 199 2.60 14.06 0.71
C ALA A 199 3.17 13.95 -0.72
N LEU A 200 3.28 12.73 -1.24
CA LEU A 200 3.77 12.48 -2.58
C LEU A 200 2.68 12.60 -3.66
N SER A 201 1.43 12.89 -3.27
CA SER A 201 0.30 12.99 -4.20
C SER A 201 0.15 11.74 -5.08
N VAL A 202 0.41 10.55 -4.53
CA VAL A 202 0.29 9.26 -5.22
C VAL A 202 -1.06 8.62 -4.93
N GLY A 203 -1.56 7.78 -5.85
CA GLY A 203 -2.88 7.14 -5.71
C GLY A 203 -4.07 8.08 -5.92
N ILE A 204 -3.84 9.37 -6.13
CA ILE A 204 -4.88 10.31 -6.54
C ILE A 204 -5.01 10.20 -8.06
N LYS A 205 -6.23 10.02 -8.56
CA LYS A 205 -6.51 10.16 -10.00
C LYS A 205 -6.23 11.61 -10.38
N GLN A 206 -5.01 11.92 -10.81
CA GLN A 206 -4.69 13.24 -11.35
C GLN A 206 -4.98 13.24 -12.85
N ASP A 207 -5.95 14.03 -13.24
CA ASP A 207 -6.10 14.55 -14.61
C ASP A 207 -5.02 15.61 -14.89
N ILE A 208 -3.74 15.27 -14.75
CA ILE A 208 -2.63 16.13 -15.15
C ILE A 208 -1.95 15.46 -16.34
N GLY A 209 -1.90 16.17 -17.46
CA GLY A 209 -1.47 15.77 -18.79
C GLY A 209 -0.05 15.20 -18.96
N ILE A 210 0.39 14.33 -18.04
CA ILE A 210 1.56 13.48 -18.22
C ILE A 210 1.08 12.27 -19.01
N LYS A 211 1.67 11.99 -20.17
CA LYS A 211 1.45 10.77 -20.94
C LYS A 211 1.58 9.57 -20.00
N ARG A 212 0.44 9.04 -19.55
CA ARG A 212 0.39 7.77 -18.80
C ARG A 212 0.94 6.70 -19.73
N THR A 213 1.94 5.97 -19.28
CA THR A 213 2.33 4.71 -19.92
C THR A 213 1.11 3.78 -19.86
N GLU A 214 0.42 3.64 -20.99
CA GLU A 214 -0.86 2.94 -21.16
C GLU A 214 -0.72 1.40 -21.13
N SER A 215 0.30 0.87 -20.50
CA SER A 215 0.56 -0.59 -20.45
C SER A 215 0.33 -1.15 -19.05
N LEU A 216 -0.42 -2.25 -19.00
CA LEU A 216 -0.53 -3.08 -17.80
C LEU A 216 0.82 -3.75 -17.49
N GLU A 217 1.06 -3.98 -16.21
CA GLU A 217 2.24 -4.71 -15.72
C GLU A 217 1.81 -5.89 -14.84
N THR A 218 2.65 -6.91 -14.76
CA THR A 218 2.44 -8.00 -13.80
C THR A 218 2.37 -7.44 -12.38
N GLY A 219 1.34 -7.82 -11.63
CA GLY A 219 1.04 -7.31 -10.29
C GLY A 219 0.05 -6.14 -10.26
N ASP A 220 -0.37 -5.59 -11.41
CA ASP A 220 -1.42 -4.58 -11.44
C ASP A 220 -2.78 -5.22 -11.10
N ALA A 221 -3.51 -4.60 -10.17
CA ALA A 221 -4.90 -4.95 -9.89
C ALA A 221 -5.83 -4.26 -10.89
N VAL A 222 -6.73 -5.03 -11.48
CA VAL A 222 -7.66 -4.57 -12.52
C VAL A 222 -9.06 -5.11 -12.28
N ASN A 223 -10.08 -4.35 -12.65
CA ASN A 223 -11.43 -4.86 -12.75
C ASN A 223 -11.64 -5.46 -14.14
N VAL A 224 -12.22 -6.64 -14.19
CA VAL A 224 -12.42 -7.39 -15.41
C VAL A 224 -13.85 -7.91 -15.53
N VAL A 225 -14.42 -7.83 -16.71
CA VAL A 225 -15.74 -8.41 -16.99
C VAL A 225 -15.57 -9.72 -17.76
N VAL A 226 -16.11 -10.80 -17.24
CA VAL A 226 -16.06 -12.11 -17.92
C VAL A 226 -16.93 -12.06 -19.15
N THR A 227 -16.33 -12.33 -20.31
CA THR A 227 -17.01 -12.26 -21.61
C THR A 227 -17.36 -13.63 -22.18
N LYS A 228 -16.58 -14.66 -21.86
CA LYS A 228 -16.79 -16.03 -22.34
C LYS A 228 -16.12 -17.05 -21.42
N ILE A 229 -16.79 -18.19 -21.23
CA ILE A 229 -16.27 -19.29 -20.41
C ILE A 229 -16.00 -20.49 -21.30
N TYR A 230 -14.86 -21.16 -21.07
CA TYR A 230 -14.42 -22.40 -21.68
C TYR A 230 -14.09 -23.41 -20.56
N PRO A 231 -13.99 -24.72 -20.87
CA PRO A 231 -13.78 -25.73 -19.81
C PRO A 231 -12.54 -25.52 -18.93
N LYS A 232 -11.50 -24.85 -19.43
CA LYS A 232 -10.22 -24.68 -18.70
C LYS A 232 -9.84 -23.22 -18.46
N PHE A 233 -10.56 -22.25 -19.03
CA PHE A 233 -10.26 -20.82 -18.85
C PHE A 233 -11.48 -19.96 -19.15
N ALA A 234 -11.50 -18.76 -18.62
CA ALA A 234 -12.46 -17.72 -18.96
C ALA A 234 -11.75 -16.57 -19.70
N LEU A 235 -12.39 -16.04 -20.73
CA LEU A 235 -11.99 -14.78 -21.33
C LEU A 235 -12.65 -13.63 -20.56
N ALA A 236 -11.87 -12.60 -20.32
CA ALA A 236 -12.33 -11.39 -19.66
C ALA A 236 -11.88 -10.16 -20.44
N GLU A 237 -12.63 -9.09 -20.28
CA GLU A 237 -12.32 -7.77 -20.81
C GLU A 237 -11.84 -6.89 -19.66
N ILE A 238 -10.65 -6.32 -19.81
CA ILE A 238 -10.09 -5.34 -18.89
C ILE A 238 -10.40 -3.96 -19.47
N ASN A 239 -11.12 -3.13 -18.72
CA ASN A 239 -11.36 -1.74 -19.12
C ASN A 239 -10.30 -0.82 -18.51
N LEU A 240 -9.29 -0.46 -19.30
CA LEU A 240 -8.19 0.39 -18.87
C LEU A 240 -8.29 1.75 -19.58
N TYR A 241 -8.69 2.80 -18.85
CA TYR A 241 -8.78 4.18 -19.38
C TYR A 241 -9.59 4.30 -20.70
N GLY A 242 -10.69 3.55 -20.82
CA GLY A 242 -11.54 3.54 -22.00
C GLY A 242 -11.03 2.65 -23.15
N LYS A 243 -9.90 1.96 -22.99
CA LYS A 243 -9.42 0.90 -23.87
C LYS A 243 -9.83 -0.45 -23.33
N LYS A 244 -10.33 -1.30 -24.20
CA LYS A 244 -10.69 -2.67 -23.90
C LYS A 244 -9.50 -3.58 -24.24
N LEU A 245 -8.97 -4.26 -23.22
CA LEU A 245 -7.87 -5.20 -23.36
C LEU A 245 -8.37 -6.63 -23.09
N ALA A 246 -7.83 -7.60 -23.84
CA ALA A 246 -8.18 -9.00 -23.65
C ALA A 246 -7.44 -9.61 -22.45
N GLY A 247 -8.18 -10.27 -21.57
CA GLY A 247 -7.67 -11.02 -20.43
C GLY A 247 -8.07 -12.49 -20.49
N ASN A 248 -7.27 -13.34 -19.86
CA ASN A 248 -7.49 -14.78 -19.73
C ASN A 248 -7.30 -15.20 -18.28
N ILE A 249 -8.29 -15.90 -17.72
CA ILE A 249 -8.27 -16.45 -16.36
C ILE A 249 -8.28 -17.96 -16.49
N HIS A 250 -7.14 -18.61 -16.21
CA HIS A 250 -7.08 -20.07 -16.21
C HIS A 250 -7.83 -20.64 -14.99
N ILE A 251 -8.42 -21.83 -15.12
CA ILE A 251 -9.22 -22.47 -14.06
C ILE A 251 -8.45 -22.56 -12.72
N SER A 252 -7.13 -22.80 -12.77
CA SER A 252 -6.28 -22.83 -11.58
C SER A 252 -6.00 -21.47 -10.96
N GLN A 253 -6.46 -20.39 -11.56
CA GLN A 253 -6.26 -19.00 -11.11
C GLN A 253 -7.55 -18.34 -10.60
N ILE A 254 -8.62 -19.12 -10.40
CA ILE A 254 -9.90 -18.60 -9.93
C ILE A 254 -9.94 -18.51 -8.41
N CYS A 255 -9.59 -19.59 -7.72
CA CYS A 255 -9.50 -19.65 -6.25
C CYS A 255 -8.48 -20.71 -5.82
N ASP A 256 -8.20 -20.80 -4.52
CA ASP A 256 -7.24 -21.75 -3.97
C ASP A 256 -7.78 -23.18 -3.88
N GLU A 257 -9.11 -23.32 -3.88
CA GLU A 257 -9.78 -24.61 -3.94
C GLU A 257 -9.75 -25.20 -5.35
N PHE A 258 -9.92 -26.51 -5.45
CA PHE A 258 -10.04 -27.18 -6.75
C PHE A 258 -11.38 -26.84 -7.41
N VAL A 259 -11.32 -26.23 -8.60
CA VAL A 259 -12.50 -25.87 -9.39
C VAL A 259 -12.74 -26.93 -10.45
N TYR A 260 -13.90 -27.57 -10.42
CA TYR A 260 -14.30 -28.56 -11.44
C TYR A 260 -14.86 -27.88 -12.68
N ASN A 261 -15.76 -26.92 -12.50
CA ASN A 261 -16.37 -26.14 -13.58
C ASN A 261 -16.20 -24.65 -13.28
N ILE A 262 -15.75 -23.89 -14.26
CA ILE A 262 -15.56 -22.44 -14.12
C ILE A 262 -16.90 -21.72 -13.87
N GLU A 263 -17.99 -22.21 -14.49
CA GLU A 263 -19.34 -21.66 -14.34
C GLU A 263 -19.90 -21.72 -12.91
N ASP A 264 -19.32 -22.58 -12.04
CA ASP A 264 -19.68 -22.63 -10.62
C ASP A 264 -19.13 -21.43 -9.83
N LYS A 265 -18.14 -20.74 -10.38
CA LYS A 265 -17.42 -19.64 -9.70
C LYS A 265 -17.48 -18.33 -10.47
N LEU A 266 -17.64 -18.35 -11.79
CA LEU A 266 -17.68 -17.15 -12.63
C LEU A 266 -18.93 -17.13 -13.49
N ALA A 267 -19.51 -15.95 -13.68
CA ALA A 267 -20.64 -15.71 -14.55
C ALA A 267 -20.28 -14.74 -15.68
N ILE A 268 -20.80 -14.98 -16.89
CA ILE A 268 -20.62 -14.08 -18.03
C ILE A 268 -21.34 -12.77 -17.76
N GLY A 269 -20.66 -11.65 -17.99
CA GLY A 269 -21.17 -10.29 -17.75
C GLY A 269 -20.91 -9.76 -16.36
N GLU A 270 -20.50 -10.59 -15.41
CA GLU A 270 -20.14 -10.16 -14.05
C GLU A 270 -18.73 -9.56 -14.00
N GLU A 271 -18.56 -8.61 -13.10
CA GLU A 271 -17.29 -7.93 -12.85
C GLU A 271 -16.53 -8.60 -11.71
N TYR A 272 -15.26 -8.85 -11.92
CA TYR A 272 -14.37 -9.45 -10.94
C TYR A 272 -13.10 -8.61 -10.79
N ARG A 273 -12.54 -8.61 -9.59
CA ARG A 273 -11.23 -8.04 -9.36
C ARG A 273 -10.17 -9.08 -9.62
N ALA A 274 -9.18 -8.74 -10.43
CA ALA A 274 -8.11 -9.62 -10.85
C ALA A 274 -6.74 -8.96 -10.70
N ILE A 275 -5.70 -9.76 -10.57
CA ILE A 275 -4.30 -9.32 -10.64
C ILE A 275 -3.70 -9.82 -11.95
N VAL A 276 -2.97 -8.95 -12.62
CA VAL A 276 -2.20 -9.31 -13.82
C VAL A 276 -1.00 -10.14 -13.42
N ILE A 277 -0.89 -11.38 -13.93
CA ILE A 277 0.24 -12.27 -13.65
C ILE A 277 1.20 -12.44 -14.82
N GLY A 278 0.92 -11.82 -15.96
CA GLY A 278 1.78 -11.81 -17.13
C GLY A 278 1.03 -11.51 -18.43
N TYR A 279 1.75 -11.55 -19.53
CA TYR A 279 1.20 -11.36 -20.87
C TYR A 279 1.47 -12.58 -21.77
N ASP A 280 0.46 -13.07 -22.43
CA ASP A 280 0.58 -14.14 -23.42
C ASP A 280 0.82 -13.51 -24.79
N THR A 281 2.06 -13.62 -25.29
CA THR A 281 2.46 -13.02 -26.57
C THR A 281 1.85 -13.76 -27.76
N TYR A 282 1.54 -15.05 -27.62
CA TYR A 282 0.95 -15.86 -28.67
C TYR A 282 -0.54 -15.55 -28.85
N HIS A 283 -1.31 -15.54 -27.75
CA HIS A 283 -2.74 -15.24 -27.78
C HIS A 283 -3.05 -13.73 -27.65
N LYS A 284 -2.03 -12.88 -27.46
CA LYS A 284 -2.14 -11.43 -27.31
C LYS A 284 -3.13 -11.00 -26.22
N CYS A 285 -3.10 -11.69 -25.08
CA CYS A 285 -3.98 -11.40 -23.94
C CYS A 285 -3.21 -11.39 -22.61
N TRP A 286 -3.75 -10.67 -21.63
CA TRP A 286 -3.21 -10.61 -20.28
C TRP A 286 -3.61 -11.85 -19.49
N LYS A 287 -2.65 -12.49 -18.84
CA LYS A 287 -2.92 -13.58 -17.89
C LYS A 287 -3.33 -12.97 -16.55
N LEU A 288 -4.43 -13.46 -16.00
CA LEU A 288 -5.06 -12.91 -14.80
C LEU A 288 -5.24 -13.98 -13.74
N THR A 289 -5.16 -13.57 -12.47
CA THR A 289 -5.56 -14.39 -11.33
C THR A 289 -6.64 -13.68 -10.53
N LEU A 290 -7.63 -14.43 -10.06
CA LEU A 290 -8.64 -14.00 -9.09
C LEU A 290 -8.28 -14.46 -7.67
N LYS A 291 -7.18 -15.17 -7.50
CA LYS A 291 -6.62 -15.50 -6.19
C LYS A 291 -6.12 -14.21 -5.55
N LEU A 292 -7.07 -13.46 -5.03
CA LEU A 292 -6.76 -12.36 -4.15
C LEU A 292 -6.54 -13.02 -2.80
N SER A 293 -5.32 -12.98 -2.27
CA SER A 293 -5.16 -13.24 -0.84
C SER A 293 -6.06 -12.23 -0.11
N ASP A 294 -6.68 -12.64 0.97
CA ASP A 294 -7.54 -11.79 1.81
C ASP A 294 -6.84 -10.48 2.25
N SER A 295 -5.52 -10.38 2.01
CA SER A 295 -4.70 -9.18 2.21
C SER A 295 -4.78 -8.16 1.07
N ALA A 296 -5.24 -8.49 -0.13
CA ALA A 296 -5.31 -7.53 -1.24
C ALA A 296 -6.47 -6.52 -1.09
N ASP A 297 -7.54 -6.89 -0.38
CA ASP A 297 -8.61 -5.98 0.01
C ASP A 297 -8.24 -5.09 1.22
N GLU A 298 -7.17 -5.44 1.96
CA GLU A 298 -6.68 -4.67 3.11
C GLU A 298 -5.83 -3.45 2.73
N TYR A 299 -5.49 -3.24 1.45
CA TYR A 299 -4.49 -2.24 1.03
C TYR A 299 -4.97 -1.23 -0.03
N LEU A 300 -6.30 -1.09 -0.21
CA LEU A 300 -6.84 -0.03 -1.09
C LEU A 300 -7.51 1.11 -0.35
#